data_9ed384ec405cb671b01bd4e271dce1ae
#
_entry.id   9ed384ec405cb671b01bd4e271dce1ae
#
_cell.length_a   1.000
_cell.length_b   1.000
_cell.length_c   1.000
_cell.angle_alpha   90.00
_cell.angle_beta   90.00
_cell.angle_gamma   90.00
#
_symmetry.space_group_name_H-M   'P 1'
#
loop_
_entity.id
_entity.type
_entity.pdbx_description
1 polymer ?
#
loop_
_entity_poly.entity_id
_entity_poly.type
_entity_poly.pdbx_seq_one_letter_code
_entity_poly.pdbx_strand_id
1 'polypeptide(L)'
;MKSRGMARFRKSRLLRVTSFLTAHAMVLCTGLQANPLPTGGQVVSGAATILVNGTTMNIQQLSQNVFIDFDSFSIGVGNSVNYMQPGASSVAINKIVGADPSLIYGALTANGILYLLNPNGIIFAETAQVDVGGLVAGAYRNCFLDANGDFVLEGAEGDVANHGEIVATAFAALLGANVQ
;
A
#
# COMPACT_ATOMS: atom_id res chain seq x y z
N MET A 1 23.95 74.38 -59.61
CA MET A 1 23.75 73.01 -60.16
C MET A 1 23.49 72.06 -59.01
N LYS A 2 22.26 71.61 -58.82
CA LYS A 2 21.83 70.82 -57.69
C LYS A 2 21.60 69.35 -58.18
N SER A 3 22.40 68.43 -57.68
CA SER A 3 22.26 67.00 -57.89
C SER A 3 21.18 66.46 -56.96
N ARG A 4 20.16 65.82 -57.51
CA ARG A 4 19.08 65.16 -56.76
C ARG A 4 19.55 63.83 -56.36
N GLY A 5 19.67 63.56 -55.05
CA GLY A 5 19.88 62.27 -54.46
C GLY A 5 18.58 61.46 -54.46
N MET A 6 18.64 60.34 -55.10
CA MET A 6 17.51 59.33 -55.16
C MET A 6 17.57 58.45 -53.95
N ALA A 7 16.60 58.54 -53.03
CA ALA A 7 16.43 57.63 -51.92
C ALA A 7 15.90 56.29 -52.39
N ARG A 8 16.69 55.29 -52.20
CA ARG A 8 16.23 53.86 -52.45
C ARG A 8 15.53 53.37 -51.20
N PHE A 9 14.26 53.12 -51.34
CA PHE A 9 13.49 52.39 -50.32
C PHE A 9 13.97 50.92 -50.27
N ARG A 10 14.53 50.53 -49.14
CA ARG A 10 14.87 49.14 -48.84
C ARG A 10 13.58 48.40 -48.40
N LYS A 11 13.15 47.43 -49.18
CA LYS A 11 12.05 46.53 -48.79
C LYS A 11 12.42 45.81 -47.49
N SER A 12 11.68 46.09 -46.43
CA SER A 12 11.73 45.31 -45.19
C SER A 12 11.24 43.90 -45.46
N ARG A 13 12.11 42.94 -45.24
CA ARG A 13 11.72 41.54 -45.24
C ARG A 13 10.88 41.33 -43.99
N LEU A 14 9.60 40.99 -44.16
CA LEU A 14 8.78 40.42 -43.10
C LEU A 14 9.44 39.11 -42.66
N LEU A 15 9.97 39.10 -41.45
CA LEU A 15 10.31 37.87 -40.75
C LEU A 15 8.99 37.19 -40.39
N ARG A 16 8.66 36.14 -41.11
CA ARG A 16 7.60 35.23 -40.66
C ARG A 16 8.16 34.45 -39.48
N VAL A 17 7.75 34.82 -38.28
CA VAL A 17 7.94 34.00 -37.09
C VAL A 17 6.97 32.84 -37.21
N THR A 18 7.45 31.71 -37.74
CA THR A 18 6.73 30.45 -37.62
C THR A 18 6.87 30.03 -36.15
N SER A 19 5.79 30.27 -35.38
CA SER A 19 5.64 29.72 -34.05
C SER A 19 5.56 28.18 -34.22
N PHE A 20 6.65 27.50 -33.91
CA PHE A 20 6.62 26.08 -33.69
C PHE A 20 5.88 25.86 -32.39
N LEU A 21 4.58 25.54 -32.47
CA LEU A 21 3.85 24.92 -31.39
C LEU A 21 4.48 23.54 -31.22
N THR A 22 5.47 23.42 -30.35
CA THR A 22 5.87 22.13 -29.83
C THR A 22 4.70 21.64 -28.99
N ALA A 23 3.87 20.81 -29.60
CA ALA A 23 2.95 19.97 -28.85
C ALA A 23 3.82 19.11 -27.93
N HIS A 24 3.94 19.54 -26.67
CA HIS A 24 4.38 18.66 -25.61
C HIS A 24 3.27 17.60 -25.51
N ALA A 25 3.48 16.48 -26.19
CA ALA A 25 2.77 15.27 -25.90
C ALA A 25 3.08 14.97 -24.44
N MET A 26 2.17 15.37 -23.55
CA MET A 26 2.12 14.89 -22.20
C MET A 26 1.83 13.41 -22.36
N VAL A 27 2.89 12.61 -22.42
CA VAL A 27 2.78 11.17 -22.23
C VAL A 27 2.26 11.03 -20.81
N LEU A 28 0.95 10.95 -20.71
CA LEU A 28 0.30 10.36 -19.54
C LEU A 28 0.85 8.93 -19.49
N CYS A 29 1.96 8.77 -18.80
CA CYS A 29 2.37 7.48 -18.30
C CYS A 29 1.28 7.10 -17.30
N THR A 30 0.15 6.60 -17.84
CA THR A 30 -0.72 5.72 -17.07
C THR A 30 0.14 4.49 -16.84
N GLY A 31 1.05 4.60 -15.87
CA GLY A 31 1.61 3.41 -15.27
C GLY A 31 0.40 2.56 -14.94
N LEU A 32 0.29 1.41 -15.60
CA LEU A 32 -0.48 0.32 -15.05
C LEU A 32 0.11 0.15 -13.64
N GLN A 33 -0.46 0.83 -12.69
CA GLN A 33 -0.24 0.47 -11.29
C GLN A 33 -0.83 -0.92 -11.22
N ALA A 34 0.05 -1.91 -11.25
CA ALA A 34 -0.35 -3.24 -10.87
C ALA A 34 -1.10 -3.05 -9.56
N ASN A 35 -2.40 -3.31 -9.61
CA ASN A 35 -3.28 -3.12 -8.47
C ASN A 35 -2.88 -4.23 -7.49
N PRO A 36 -1.98 -3.99 -6.52
CA PRO A 36 -1.32 -5.08 -5.82
C PRO A 36 -2.30 -5.77 -4.89
N LEU A 37 -2.21 -7.09 -4.88
CA LEU A 37 -2.62 -7.93 -3.77
C LEU A 37 -1.35 -8.42 -3.07
N PRO A 38 -1.43 -8.86 -1.80
CA PRO A 38 -0.32 -9.49 -1.10
C PRO A 38 0.28 -10.65 -1.91
N THR A 39 1.60 -10.80 -1.86
CA THR A 39 2.32 -11.83 -2.63
C THR A 39 3.15 -12.72 -1.73
N GLY A 40 3.46 -13.94 -2.20
CA GLY A 40 4.37 -14.87 -1.51
C GLY A 40 3.82 -15.45 -0.20
N GLY A 41 2.50 -15.40 0.01
CA GLY A 41 1.89 -15.86 1.26
C GLY A 41 2.21 -17.33 1.56
N GLN A 42 2.97 -17.58 2.62
CA GLN A 42 3.35 -18.91 3.08
C GLN A 42 2.93 -19.13 4.54
N VAL A 43 2.10 -20.11 4.80
CA VAL A 43 1.73 -20.51 6.18
C VAL A 43 2.93 -21.18 6.84
N VAL A 44 3.50 -20.54 7.86
CA VAL A 44 4.66 -21.05 8.61
C VAL A 44 4.26 -21.78 9.90
N SER A 45 3.11 -21.45 10.46
CA SER A 45 2.55 -22.16 11.63
C SER A 45 1.03 -22.05 11.65
N GLY A 46 0.35 -23.05 12.17
CA GLY A 46 -1.10 -23.16 12.11
C GLY A 46 -1.59 -23.72 10.78
N ALA A 47 -2.84 -23.40 10.41
CA ALA A 47 -3.46 -23.86 9.19
C ALA A 47 -4.33 -22.79 8.56
N ALA A 48 -4.10 -22.51 7.29
CA ALA A 48 -4.92 -21.62 6.46
C ALA A 48 -4.79 -21.98 4.98
N THR A 49 -5.77 -21.55 4.19
CA THR A 49 -5.75 -21.62 2.73
C THR A 49 -5.81 -20.21 2.17
N ILE A 50 -4.94 -19.88 1.22
CA ILE A 50 -4.88 -18.59 0.57
C ILE A 50 -5.33 -18.76 -0.89
N LEU A 51 -6.39 -18.08 -1.28
CA LEU A 51 -6.97 -18.14 -2.63
C LEU A 51 -7.11 -16.73 -3.20
N VAL A 52 -6.56 -16.54 -4.39
CA VAL A 52 -6.72 -15.28 -5.14
C VAL A 52 -7.71 -15.50 -6.29
N ASN A 53 -8.71 -14.64 -6.36
CA ASN A 53 -9.69 -14.61 -7.43
C ASN A 53 -9.88 -13.18 -7.92
N GLY A 54 -9.28 -12.85 -9.07
CA GLY A 54 -9.27 -11.51 -9.63
C GLY A 54 -8.63 -10.49 -8.67
N THR A 55 -9.41 -9.54 -8.20
CA THR A 55 -9.00 -8.47 -7.28
C THR A 55 -9.19 -8.82 -5.79
N THR A 56 -9.55 -10.05 -5.49
CA THR A 56 -9.86 -10.49 -4.12
C THR A 56 -8.93 -11.62 -3.69
N MET A 57 -8.30 -11.46 -2.55
CA MET A 57 -7.60 -12.53 -1.84
C MET A 57 -8.45 -12.99 -0.65
N ASN A 58 -8.77 -14.26 -0.61
CA ASN A 58 -9.48 -14.87 0.51
C ASN A 58 -8.53 -15.78 1.29
N ILE A 59 -8.46 -15.58 2.59
CA ILE A 59 -7.63 -16.36 3.51
C ILE A 59 -8.57 -17.05 4.48
N GLN A 60 -8.75 -18.36 4.26
CA GLN A 60 -9.54 -19.23 5.13
C GLN A 60 -8.63 -19.76 6.21
N GLN A 61 -8.70 -19.21 7.41
CA GLN A 61 -7.99 -19.72 8.58
C GLN A 61 -8.73 -20.91 9.18
N LEU A 62 -8.00 -21.98 9.49
CA LEU A 62 -8.56 -23.24 10.01
C LEU A 62 -8.14 -23.52 11.47
N SER A 63 -7.07 -22.89 11.94
CA SER A 63 -6.57 -22.99 13.31
C SER A 63 -6.86 -21.72 14.12
N GLN A 64 -6.84 -21.81 15.46
CA GLN A 64 -7.04 -20.64 16.34
C GLN A 64 -6.01 -19.55 16.10
N ASN A 65 -4.75 -19.93 15.90
CA ASN A 65 -3.67 -19.02 15.54
C ASN A 65 -3.05 -19.48 14.22
N VAL A 66 -2.68 -18.53 13.38
CA VAL A 66 -1.93 -18.76 12.14
C VAL A 66 -0.82 -17.71 12.00
N PHE A 67 0.35 -18.15 11.55
CA PHE A 67 1.46 -17.30 11.17
C PHE A 67 1.68 -17.47 9.68
N ILE A 68 1.70 -16.33 8.96
CA ILE A 68 1.88 -16.29 7.51
C ILE A 68 2.98 -15.30 7.19
N ASP A 69 4.01 -15.76 6.51
CA ASP A 69 5.01 -14.88 5.91
C ASP A 69 4.53 -14.45 4.52
N PHE A 70 4.69 -13.17 4.21
CA PHE A 70 4.39 -12.59 2.91
C PHE A 70 5.64 -11.88 2.35
N ASP A 71 5.89 -12.01 1.05
CA ASP A 71 6.92 -11.22 0.37
C ASP A 71 6.53 -9.74 0.34
N SER A 72 5.25 -9.45 0.10
CA SER A 72 4.68 -8.11 0.17
C SER A 72 3.24 -8.16 0.67
N PHE A 73 2.81 -7.12 1.37
CA PHE A 73 1.41 -6.98 1.78
C PHE A 73 0.90 -5.58 1.47
N SER A 74 0.49 -5.37 0.24
CA SER A 74 -0.17 -4.15 -0.20
C SER A 74 -1.52 -4.49 -0.81
N ILE A 75 -2.49 -3.59 -0.67
CA ILE A 75 -3.85 -3.75 -1.21
C ILE A 75 -4.17 -2.52 -2.05
N GLY A 76 -4.24 -2.69 -3.36
CA GLY A 76 -4.53 -1.60 -4.28
C GLY A 76 -5.99 -1.15 -4.24
N VAL A 77 -6.27 0.00 -4.83
CA VAL A 77 -7.63 0.53 -4.96
C VAL A 77 -8.52 -0.47 -5.69
N GLY A 78 -9.70 -0.76 -5.12
CA GLY A 78 -10.65 -1.74 -5.68
C GLY A 78 -10.28 -3.21 -5.44
N ASN A 79 -9.17 -3.48 -4.75
CA ASN A 79 -8.82 -4.81 -4.29
C ASN A 79 -9.27 -5.05 -2.86
N SER A 80 -9.39 -6.33 -2.50
CA SER A 80 -9.76 -6.73 -1.15
C SER A 80 -8.99 -7.95 -0.67
N VAL A 81 -8.71 -7.96 0.63
CA VAL A 81 -8.19 -9.12 1.36
C VAL A 81 -9.16 -9.47 2.49
N ASN A 82 -9.67 -10.68 2.48
CA ASN A 82 -10.69 -11.13 3.42
C ASN A 82 -10.17 -12.31 4.23
N TYR A 83 -10.17 -12.18 5.54
CA TYR A 83 -9.88 -13.25 6.47
C TYR A 83 -11.17 -13.85 7.01
N MET A 84 -11.35 -15.14 6.78
CA MET A 84 -12.40 -15.95 7.38
C MET A 84 -11.76 -16.82 8.46
N GLN A 85 -11.96 -16.44 9.72
CA GLN A 85 -11.32 -17.04 10.88
C GLN A 85 -12.33 -17.91 11.66
N PRO A 86 -11.88 -18.90 12.45
CA PRO A 86 -12.77 -19.76 13.24
C PRO A 86 -13.66 -19.00 14.23
N GLY A 87 -13.20 -17.85 14.74
CA GLY A 87 -13.96 -17.02 15.67
C GLY A 87 -13.32 -15.68 15.95
N ALA A 88 -14.02 -14.82 16.70
CA ALA A 88 -13.58 -13.46 17.01
C ALA A 88 -12.27 -13.40 17.81
N SER A 89 -11.91 -14.44 18.54
CA SER A 89 -10.66 -14.55 19.29
C SER A 89 -9.52 -15.20 18.49
N SER A 90 -9.78 -15.64 17.26
CA SER A 90 -8.75 -16.21 16.40
C SER A 90 -7.77 -15.15 15.94
N VAL A 91 -6.49 -15.49 15.85
CA VAL A 91 -5.42 -14.56 15.53
C VAL A 91 -4.70 -14.98 14.25
N ALA A 92 -4.59 -14.06 13.30
CA ALA A 92 -3.72 -14.21 12.14
C ALA A 92 -2.57 -13.21 12.23
N ILE A 93 -1.34 -13.72 12.25
CA ILE A 93 -0.13 -12.92 12.27
C ILE A 93 0.48 -12.96 10.87
N ASN A 94 0.50 -11.80 10.24
CA ASN A 94 1.03 -11.61 8.90
C ASN A 94 2.33 -10.83 9.00
N LYS A 95 3.44 -11.51 8.74
CA LYS A 95 4.77 -10.93 8.75
C LYS A 95 5.23 -10.68 7.32
N ILE A 96 5.68 -9.47 7.04
CA ILE A 96 6.25 -9.12 5.75
C ILE A 96 7.76 -9.32 5.83
N VAL A 97 8.28 -10.16 4.94
CA VAL A 97 9.71 -10.51 4.85
C VAL A 97 10.44 -9.78 3.73
N GLY A 98 9.71 -9.14 2.81
CA GLY A 98 10.29 -8.32 1.75
C GLY A 98 10.74 -6.95 2.25
N ALA A 99 11.26 -6.12 1.33
CA ALA A 99 11.90 -4.85 1.65
C ALA A 99 10.98 -3.62 1.50
N ASP A 100 9.78 -3.80 0.94
CA ASP A 100 8.87 -2.69 0.65
C ASP A 100 7.88 -2.44 1.79
N PRO A 101 7.48 -1.18 2.04
CA PRO A 101 6.41 -0.88 2.99
C PRO A 101 5.07 -1.44 2.52
N SER A 102 4.15 -1.65 3.45
CA SER A 102 2.77 -2.03 3.16
C SER A 102 1.92 -0.81 2.84
N LEU A 103 1.34 -0.77 1.64
CA LEU A 103 0.47 0.30 1.17
C LEU A 103 -0.96 -0.22 1.03
N ILE A 104 -1.84 0.21 1.92
CA ILE A 104 -3.24 -0.23 1.97
C ILE A 104 -4.13 0.86 1.40
N TYR A 105 -4.61 0.69 0.17
CA TYR A 105 -5.56 1.56 -0.50
C TYR A 105 -6.95 0.92 -0.63
N GLY A 106 -7.01 -0.41 -0.56
CA GLY A 106 -8.22 -1.20 -0.73
C GLY A 106 -8.84 -1.66 0.59
N ALA A 107 -9.65 -2.71 0.50
CA ALA A 107 -10.37 -3.25 1.65
C ALA A 107 -9.60 -4.38 2.34
N LEU A 108 -9.58 -4.36 3.68
CA LEU A 108 -9.06 -5.43 4.52
C LEU A 108 -10.12 -5.81 5.55
N THR A 109 -10.61 -7.04 5.50
CA THR A 109 -11.66 -7.50 6.41
C THR A 109 -11.26 -8.75 7.18
N ALA A 110 -11.72 -8.86 8.42
CA ALA A 110 -11.53 -10.05 9.26
C ALA A 110 -12.60 -10.16 10.35
N ASN A 111 -13.07 -11.36 10.61
CA ASN A 111 -13.97 -11.58 11.74
C ASN A 111 -13.26 -11.85 13.08
N GLY A 112 -11.94 -11.90 13.10
CA GLY A 112 -11.09 -12.07 14.28
C GLY A 112 -9.99 -10.99 14.36
N ILE A 113 -8.85 -11.35 14.91
CA ILE A 113 -7.74 -10.45 15.20
C ILE A 113 -6.65 -10.59 14.14
N LEU A 114 -6.23 -9.47 13.55
CA LEU A 114 -5.12 -9.40 12.60
C LEU A 114 -3.92 -8.68 13.21
N TYR A 115 -2.75 -9.30 13.06
CA TYR A 115 -1.46 -8.64 13.18
C TYR A 115 -0.91 -8.45 11.77
N LEU A 116 -0.57 -7.23 11.42
CA LEU A 116 0.15 -6.88 10.19
C LEU A 116 1.48 -6.27 10.60
N LEU A 117 2.57 -6.99 10.34
CA LEU A 117 3.90 -6.63 10.82
C LEU A 117 4.84 -6.42 9.65
N ASN A 118 5.24 -5.17 9.42
CA ASN A 118 6.18 -4.82 8.37
C ASN A 118 7.25 -3.85 8.89
N PRO A 119 8.50 -4.27 9.07
CA PRO A 119 9.56 -3.40 9.57
C PRO A 119 9.84 -2.18 8.69
N ASN A 120 9.45 -2.24 7.40
CA ASN A 120 9.63 -1.13 6.47
C ASN A 120 8.53 -0.06 6.54
N GLY A 121 7.51 -0.28 7.38
CA GLY A 121 6.40 0.64 7.60
C GLY A 121 5.08 0.17 6.99
N ILE A 122 3.99 0.80 7.45
CA ILE A 122 2.62 0.53 7.00
C ILE A 122 1.90 1.86 6.81
N ILE A 123 1.24 2.02 5.66
CA ILE A 123 0.45 3.20 5.34
C ILE A 123 -0.96 2.76 4.95
N PHE A 124 -1.94 3.15 5.73
CA PHE A 124 -3.35 3.10 5.35
C PHE A 124 -3.68 4.42 4.65
N ALA A 125 -3.92 4.36 3.36
CA ALA A 125 -4.20 5.53 2.52
C ALA A 125 -5.64 6.03 2.70
N GLU A 126 -5.98 7.20 2.18
CA GLU A 126 -7.32 7.82 2.30
C GLU A 126 -8.47 6.92 1.81
N THR A 127 -8.20 6.01 0.89
CA THR A 127 -9.20 5.07 0.35
C THR A 127 -9.23 3.72 1.07
N ALA A 128 -8.36 3.51 2.06
CA ALA A 128 -8.32 2.26 2.82
C ALA A 128 -9.60 2.07 3.63
N GLN A 129 -10.14 0.87 3.57
CA GLN A 129 -11.30 0.44 4.36
C GLN A 129 -10.92 -0.82 5.13
N VAL A 130 -10.70 -0.67 6.43
CA VAL A 130 -10.35 -1.79 7.31
C VAL A 130 -11.50 -2.06 8.25
N ASP A 131 -12.04 -3.29 8.21
CA ASP A 131 -13.12 -3.75 9.09
C ASP A 131 -12.74 -5.10 9.70
N VAL A 132 -12.38 -5.10 10.97
CA VAL A 132 -11.79 -6.25 11.64
C VAL A 132 -12.30 -6.42 13.07
N GLY A 133 -12.16 -7.62 13.64
CA GLY A 133 -12.40 -7.87 15.06
C GLY A 133 -11.39 -7.14 15.93
N GLY A 134 -10.12 -7.24 15.62
CA GLY A 134 -9.01 -6.51 16.25
C GLY A 134 -7.86 -6.30 15.28
N LEU A 135 -7.11 -5.21 15.45
CA LEU A 135 -5.96 -4.88 14.61
C LEU A 135 -4.73 -4.54 15.45
N VAL A 136 -3.62 -5.16 15.11
CA VAL A 136 -2.27 -4.68 15.45
C VAL A 136 -1.52 -4.44 14.16
N ALA A 137 -1.34 -3.20 13.77
CA ALA A 137 -0.49 -2.81 12.65
C ALA A 137 0.82 -2.25 13.19
N GLY A 138 1.91 -3.00 12.97
CA GLY A 138 3.18 -2.72 13.62
C GLY A 138 4.37 -2.71 12.66
N ALA A 139 5.21 -1.68 12.77
CA ALA A 139 6.47 -1.62 12.04
C ALA A 139 7.58 -2.37 12.80
N TYR A 140 7.34 -3.66 13.03
CA TYR A 140 8.21 -4.55 13.80
C TYR A 140 8.76 -5.69 12.94
N ARG A 141 10.00 -6.08 13.25
CA ARG A 141 10.70 -7.15 12.54
C ARG A 141 10.25 -8.55 12.99
N ASN A 142 9.98 -8.70 14.27
CA ASN A 142 9.66 -10.00 14.88
C ASN A 142 8.41 -9.95 15.73
N CYS A 143 7.69 -11.07 15.72
CA CYS A 143 6.62 -11.38 16.64
C CYS A 143 6.75 -12.84 17.06
N PHE A 144 6.68 -13.12 18.33
CA PHE A 144 6.70 -14.47 18.87
C PHE A 144 5.86 -14.56 20.14
N LEU A 145 5.53 -15.79 20.53
CA LEU A 145 4.90 -16.06 21.82
C LEU A 145 6.00 -16.23 22.88
N ASP A 146 5.88 -15.54 23.99
CA ASP A 146 6.76 -15.76 25.15
C ASP A 146 6.37 -17.02 25.94
N ALA A 147 7.07 -17.27 27.04
CA ALA A 147 6.80 -18.44 27.89
C ALA A 147 5.42 -18.39 28.58
N ASN A 148 4.77 -17.23 28.65
CA ASN A 148 3.44 -17.05 29.21
C ASN A 148 2.34 -17.19 28.14
N GLY A 149 2.71 -17.26 26.84
CA GLY A 149 1.81 -17.29 25.72
C GLY A 149 1.38 -15.90 25.23
N ASP A 150 2.07 -14.83 25.66
CA ASP A 150 1.83 -13.46 25.23
C ASP A 150 2.60 -13.15 23.94
N PHE A 151 1.97 -12.38 23.04
CA PHE A 151 2.64 -11.91 21.83
C PHE A 151 3.63 -10.79 22.14
N VAL A 152 4.89 -11.04 21.84
CA VAL A 152 5.99 -10.07 21.99
C VAL A 152 6.39 -9.56 20.62
N LEU A 153 6.48 -8.23 20.48
CA LEU A 153 6.93 -7.52 19.28
C LEU A 153 8.34 -6.97 19.51
N GLU A 154 9.26 -7.21 18.58
CA GLU A 154 10.63 -6.75 18.66
C GLU A 154 11.11 -6.09 17.36
N GLY A 155 12.03 -5.11 17.52
CA GLY A 155 12.68 -4.46 16.38
C GLY A 155 11.77 -3.48 15.65
N ALA A 156 11.27 -2.46 16.36
CA ALA A 156 10.56 -1.34 15.75
C ALA A 156 11.52 -0.55 14.86
N GLU A 157 11.20 -0.39 13.57
CA GLU A 157 12.09 0.27 12.60
C GLU A 157 11.37 1.31 11.75
N GLY A 158 10.20 0.99 11.22
CA GLY A 158 9.44 1.85 10.31
C GLY A 158 8.36 2.68 11.01
N ASP A 159 7.68 3.47 10.21
CA ASP A 159 6.56 4.31 10.65
C ASP A 159 5.23 3.63 10.31
N VAL A 160 4.18 3.98 11.07
CA VAL A 160 2.81 3.59 10.76
C VAL A 160 1.97 4.84 10.60
N ALA A 161 1.32 4.99 9.44
CA ALA A 161 0.45 6.12 9.16
C ALA A 161 -0.96 5.65 8.81
N ASN A 162 -1.98 6.35 9.33
CA ASN A 162 -3.36 6.10 8.98
C ASN A 162 -4.05 7.36 8.47
N HIS A 163 -4.43 7.34 7.20
CA HIS A 163 -5.24 8.37 6.53
C HIS A 163 -6.61 7.83 6.10
N GLY A 164 -6.87 6.52 6.31
CA GLY A 164 -8.07 5.83 5.91
C GLY A 164 -9.05 5.58 7.05
N GLU A 165 -10.02 4.72 6.80
CA GLU A 165 -11.00 4.28 7.77
C GLU A 165 -10.58 2.93 8.37
N ILE A 166 -10.45 2.87 9.70
CA ILE A 166 -10.23 1.64 10.44
C ILE A 166 -11.36 1.45 11.45
N VAL A 167 -12.15 0.42 11.24
CA VAL A 167 -13.19 -0.04 12.16
C VAL A 167 -12.71 -1.34 12.79
N ALA A 168 -12.56 -1.35 14.10
CA ALA A 168 -12.17 -2.53 14.87
C ALA A 168 -13.16 -2.74 16.01
N THR A 169 -13.79 -3.92 16.05
CA THR A 169 -14.84 -4.19 17.05
C THR A 169 -14.30 -4.27 18.47
N ALA A 170 -13.08 -4.79 18.66
CA ALA A 170 -12.47 -4.96 19.96
C ALA A 170 -11.40 -3.88 20.23
N PHE A 171 -10.39 -3.76 19.36
CA PHE A 171 -9.30 -2.80 19.51
C PHE A 171 -8.55 -2.57 18.19
N ALA A 172 -7.89 -1.41 18.07
CA ALA A 172 -6.88 -1.14 17.06
C ALA A 172 -5.62 -0.56 17.72
N ALA A 173 -4.46 -1.10 17.40
CA ALA A 173 -3.16 -0.61 17.84
C ALA A 173 -2.26 -0.36 16.62
N LEU A 174 -1.79 0.87 16.48
CA LEU A 174 -0.80 1.27 15.48
C LEU A 174 0.52 1.51 16.19
N LEU A 175 1.55 0.79 15.81
CA LEU A 175 2.81 0.70 16.56
C LEU A 175 4.00 0.88 15.61
N GLY A 176 4.77 1.94 15.77
CA GLY A 176 5.92 2.24 14.93
C GLY A 176 6.91 3.18 15.61
N ALA A 177 8.00 3.50 14.93
CA ALA A 177 8.93 4.51 15.40
C ALA A 177 8.24 5.88 15.46
N ASN A 178 7.40 6.18 14.45
CA ASN A 178 6.45 7.29 14.49
C ASN A 178 5.07 6.75 14.09
N VAL A 179 4.02 7.32 14.69
CA VAL A 179 2.62 7.03 14.35
C VAL A 179 1.93 8.34 13.98
N GLN A 180 1.29 8.36 12.81
CA GLN A 180 0.61 9.54 12.25
C GLN A 180 -0.84 9.23 11.91
#